data_166c341ed28902d24c7b824465589975
#
_entry.id   166c341ed28902d24c7b824465589975
#
_cell.length_a   1.000
_cell.length_b   1.000
_cell.length_c   1.000
_cell.angle_alpha   90.00
_cell.angle_beta   90.00
_cell.angle_gamma   90.00
#
_symmetry.space_group_name_H-M   'P 1'
#
loop_
_entity.id
_entity.type
_entity.pdbx_description
1 polymer ?
#
loop_
_entity_poly.entity_id
_entity_poly.type
_entity_poly.pdbx_seq_one_letter_code
_entity_poly.pdbx_strand_id
1 'polypeptide(L)'
;MACGLVVLGQLDTKMKIIFVRHGEPDYRELEERSYTGFGMDLAPLSEKGRQQAQELWQNPLLQSANLLVTSAVTRALETAFYVSCATGLPLRVEPLLHEWQVYESGIDRFEEARTLFLENKGELLSNSPIQYETATEMKSRFLECMAKYRDYQTVVVVTHRMLMRQFVPD
;
A
#
# COMPACT_ATOMS: atom_id res chain seq x y z
N MET A 1 3.61 6.36 13.28
CA MET A 1 2.20 5.91 13.15
C MET A 1 2.21 4.41 13.00
N ALA A 2 1.38 3.70 13.79
CA ALA A 2 1.36 2.25 13.80
C ALA A 2 0.96 1.67 12.43
N CYS A 3 1.42 0.46 12.13
CA CYS A 3 0.94 -0.37 11.03
C CYS A 3 -0.59 -0.52 11.20
N GLY A 4 -1.38 0.13 10.34
CA GLY A 4 -2.84 0.18 10.45
C GLY A 4 -3.46 -1.03 9.79
N LEU A 5 -4.34 -1.73 10.52
CA LEU A 5 -5.12 -2.83 9.98
C LEU A 5 -6.58 -2.38 9.86
N VAL A 6 -7.16 -2.52 8.68
CA VAL A 6 -8.56 -2.17 8.42
C VAL A 6 -9.22 -3.26 7.59
N VAL A 7 -10.46 -3.62 7.95
CA VAL A 7 -11.26 -4.60 7.22
C VAL A 7 -12.17 -3.86 6.25
N LEU A 8 -12.03 -4.12 4.94
CA LEU A 8 -13.04 -3.75 3.96
C LEU A 8 -14.22 -4.73 4.01
N GLY A 9 -15.42 -4.15 4.01
CA GLY A 9 -16.63 -4.87 3.65
C GLY A 9 -16.56 -5.38 2.19
N GLN A 10 -17.38 -6.34 1.87
CA GLN A 10 -17.43 -7.07 0.61
C GLN A 10 -17.42 -6.14 -0.63
N LEU A 11 -16.42 -6.28 -1.49
CA LEU A 11 -16.58 -6.09 -2.92
C LEU A 11 -17.69 -7.08 -3.36
N ASP A 12 -18.39 -6.87 -4.47
CA ASP A 12 -19.49 -7.72 -5.02
C ASP A 12 -19.23 -9.24 -5.04
N THR A 13 -18.14 -9.66 -4.44
CA THR A 13 -17.71 -11.04 -4.21
C THR A 13 -17.76 -11.34 -2.71
N LYS A 14 -17.94 -12.61 -2.35
CA LYS A 14 -17.90 -13.09 -0.95
C LYS A 14 -16.51 -12.94 -0.30
N MET A 15 -15.54 -12.32 -0.99
CA MET A 15 -14.16 -12.17 -0.55
C MET A 15 -14.05 -11.05 0.49
N LYS A 16 -13.47 -11.38 1.64
CA LYS A 16 -13.07 -10.42 2.67
C LYS A 16 -11.65 -9.92 2.39
N ILE A 17 -11.46 -8.61 2.37
CA ILE A 17 -10.15 -7.98 2.25
C ILE A 17 -9.75 -7.36 3.58
N ILE A 18 -8.55 -7.70 4.03
CA ILE A 18 -7.91 -7.12 5.22
C ILE A 18 -6.73 -6.28 4.72
N PHE A 19 -6.87 -4.96 4.80
CA PHE A 19 -5.78 -4.07 4.49
C PHE A 19 -4.76 -3.98 5.61
N VAL A 20 -3.49 -4.02 5.21
CA VAL A 20 -2.34 -3.78 6.08
C VAL A 20 -1.50 -2.69 5.43
N ARG A 21 -1.29 -1.59 6.15
CA ARG A 21 -0.29 -0.61 5.75
C ARG A 21 1.10 -1.14 6.10
N HIS A 22 2.08 -0.98 5.19
CA HIS A 22 3.48 -1.30 5.47
C HIS A 22 3.99 -0.65 6.77
N GLY A 23 4.98 -1.27 7.41
CA GLY A 23 5.70 -0.72 8.56
C GLY A 23 6.45 0.57 8.23
N GLU A 24 7.01 1.23 9.25
CA GLU A 24 7.75 2.46 9.09
C GLU A 24 8.96 2.26 8.16
N PRO A 25 9.10 3.04 7.05
CA PRO A 25 10.23 2.93 6.16
C PRO A 25 11.46 3.70 6.69
N ASP A 26 12.64 3.31 6.23
CA ASP A 26 13.90 4.01 6.45
C ASP A 26 14.38 4.65 5.14
N TYR A 27 14.30 5.96 5.05
CA TYR A 27 14.71 6.72 3.86
C TYR A 27 16.14 7.26 3.94
N ARG A 28 16.84 7.13 5.07
CA ARG A 28 18.12 7.81 5.34
C ARG A 28 19.16 7.54 4.26
N GLU A 29 19.42 6.28 3.92
CA GLU A 29 20.40 5.93 2.88
C GLU A 29 20.01 6.48 1.49
N LEU A 30 18.71 6.48 1.17
CA LEU A 30 18.23 6.97 -0.12
C LEU A 30 18.36 8.49 -0.23
N GLU A 31 18.08 9.20 0.85
CA GLU A 31 18.24 10.66 0.96
C GLU A 31 19.71 11.05 0.86
N GLU A 32 20.61 10.36 1.58
CA GLU A 32 22.06 10.56 1.49
C GLU A 32 22.61 10.36 0.07
N ARG A 33 22.01 9.42 -0.69
CA ARG A 33 22.37 9.15 -2.09
C ARG A 33 21.59 9.99 -3.10
N SER A 34 20.73 10.91 -2.62
CA SER A 34 19.87 11.75 -3.47
C SER A 34 18.97 10.97 -4.43
N TYR A 35 18.44 9.83 -3.99
CA TYR A 35 17.44 9.09 -4.76
C TYR A 35 16.14 9.87 -4.83
N THR A 36 15.49 9.83 -5.98
CA THR A 36 14.22 10.52 -6.25
C THR A 36 13.25 9.59 -6.99
N GLY A 37 11.97 9.95 -7.00
CA GLY A 37 10.94 9.21 -7.73
C GLY A 37 10.93 7.73 -7.34
N PHE A 38 10.97 6.84 -8.32
CA PHE A 38 10.98 5.39 -8.10
C PHE A 38 12.12 4.91 -7.18
N GLY A 39 13.25 5.63 -7.13
CA GLY A 39 14.34 5.32 -6.22
C GLY A 39 13.92 5.32 -4.74
N MET A 40 12.94 6.15 -4.36
CA MET A 40 12.41 6.20 -3.01
C MET A 40 11.56 4.96 -2.65
N ASP A 41 11.10 4.20 -3.63
CA ASP A 41 10.38 2.94 -3.40
C ASP A 41 11.28 1.79 -2.96
N LEU A 42 12.61 1.97 -3.07
CA LEU A 42 13.61 1.02 -2.59
C LEU A 42 13.84 1.08 -1.07
N ALA A 43 13.21 2.04 -0.37
CA ALA A 43 13.35 2.18 1.09
C ALA A 43 12.94 0.90 1.82
N PRO A 44 13.86 0.30 2.63
CA PRO A 44 13.53 -0.82 3.49
C PRO A 44 12.74 -0.35 4.71
N LEU A 45 12.33 -1.28 5.56
CA LEU A 45 11.77 -0.94 6.87
C LEU A 45 12.85 -0.40 7.81
N SER A 46 12.50 0.57 8.66
CA SER A 46 13.29 0.91 9.84
C SER A 46 13.25 -0.24 10.86
N GLU A 47 14.11 -0.19 11.89
CA GLU A 47 14.05 -1.16 12.98
C GLU A 47 12.67 -1.20 13.63
N LYS A 48 12.07 -0.03 13.86
CA LYS A 48 10.69 0.08 14.35
C LYS A 48 9.67 -0.49 13.35
N GLY A 49 9.88 -0.28 12.06
CA GLY A 49 9.03 -0.86 11.01
C GLY A 49 9.07 -2.39 11.01
N ARG A 50 10.24 -2.99 11.24
CA ARG A 50 10.40 -4.44 11.39
C ARG A 50 9.67 -4.99 12.60
N GLN A 51 9.79 -4.31 13.76
CA GLN A 51 9.04 -4.67 14.96
C GLN A 51 7.52 -4.61 14.71
N GLN A 52 7.03 -3.53 14.08
CA GLN A 52 5.62 -3.41 13.70
C GLN A 52 5.15 -4.57 12.81
N ALA A 53 5.96 -4.95 11.81
CA ALA A 53 5.64 -6.06 10.92
C ALA A 53 5.64 -7.42 11.64
N GLN A 54 6.58 -7.62 12.57
CA GLN A 54 6.66 -8.83 13.40
C GLN A 54 5.48 -8.97 14.37
N GLU A 55 4.93 -7.87 14.86
CA GLU A 55 3.78 -7.88 15.79
C GLU A 55 2.45 -8.12 15.08
N LEU A 56 2.36 -7.85 13.78
CA LEU A 56 1.11 -7.97 13.00
C LEU A 56 0.48 -9.36 13.07
N TRP A 57 1.27 -10.44 13.08
CA TRP A 57 0.75 -11.81 13.10
C TRP A 57 -0.08 -12.13 14.35
N GLN A 58 0.14 -11.40 15.45
CA GLN A 58 -0.63 -11.55 16.68
C GLN A 58 -2.08 -11.08 16.54
N ASN A 59 -2.39 -10.34 15.46
CA ASN A 59 -3.74 -9.85 15.26
C ASN A 59 -4.66 -10.99 14.81
N PRO A 60 -5.75 -11.28 15.56
CA PRO A 60 -6.66 -12.39 15.28
C PRO A 60 -7.31 -12.32 13.88
N LEU A 61 -7.41 -11.13 13.27
CA LEU A 61 -7.96 -10.98 11.93
C LEU A 61 -7.12 -11.70 10.87
N LEU A 62 -5.80 -11.79 11.06
CA LEU A 62 -4.92 -12.46 10.12
C LEU A 62 -5.07 -13.99 10.18
N GLN A 63 -5.54 -14.56 11.29
CA GLN A 63 -5.70 -16.00 11.46
C GLN A 63 -6.78 -16.60 10.53
N SER A 64 -7.72 -15.79 10.05
CA SER A 64 -8.76 -16.21 9.11
C SER A 64 -8.35 -16.07 7.63
N ALA A 65 -7.13 -15.56 7.36
CA ALA A 65 -6.67 -15.32 6.01
C ALA A 65 -6.25 -16.60 5.29
N ASN A 66 -6.46 -16.61 3.96
CA ASN A 66 -6.08 -17.72 3.10
C ASN A 66 -4.91 -17.37 2.17
N LEU A 67 -4.67 -16.07 1.98
CA LEU A 67 -3.65 -15.55 1.07
C LEU A 67 -3.14 -14.20 1.57
N LEU A 68 -1.87 -13.95 1.34
CA LEU A 68 -1.21 -12.67 1.54
C LEU A 68 -0.78 -12.12 0.17
N VAL A 69 -1.26 -10.95 -0.18
CA VAL A 69 -0.90 -10.25 -1.42
C VAL A 69 -0.22 -8.93 -1.04
N THR A 70 0.88 -8.59 -1.68
CA THR A 70 1.66 -7.40 -1.35
C THR A 70 2.02 -6.56 -2.56
N SER A 71 2.16 -5.26 -2.34
CA SER A 71 2.86 -4.36 -3.26
C SER A 71 4.31 -4.83 -3.49
N ALA A 72 4.83 -4.56 -4.69
CA ALA A 72 6.23 -4.82 -5.04
C ALA A 72 7.22 -3.81 -4.42
N VAL A 73 6.73 -2.72 -3.81
CA VAL A 73 7.55 -1.69 -3.15
C VAL A 73 8.22 -2.28 -1.90
N THR A 74 9.52 -2.04 -1.74
CA THR A 74 10.39 -2.72 -0.76
C THR A 74 9.80 -2.77 0.66
N ARG A 75 9.35 -1.62 1.20
CA ARG A 75 8.76 -1.53 2.55
C ARG A 75 7.50 -2.39 2.75
N ALA A 76 6.69 -2.52 1.70
CA ALA A 76 5.48 -3.35 1.74
C ALA A 76 5.85 -4.84 1.60
N LEU A 77 6.77 -5.16 0.69
CA LEU A 77 7.26 -6.52 0.48
C LEU A 77 7.95 -7.06 1.75
N GLU A 78 8.81 -6.25 2.40
CA GLU A 78 9.48 -6.62 3.65
C GLU A 78 8.44 -6.84 4.78
N THR A 79 7.42 -5.97 4.91
CA THR A 79 6.32 -6.17 5.86
C THR A 79 5.61 -7.51 5.62
N ALA A 80 5.23 -7.78 4.37
CA ALA A 80 4.54 -9.01 4.00
C ALA A 80 5.40 -10.26 4.22
N PHE A 81 6.70 -10.17 4.01
CA PHE A 81 7.64 -11.25 4.29
C PHE A 81 7.61 -11.67 5.76
N TYR A 82 7.68 -10.71 6.70
CA TYR A 82 7.57 -11.00 8.14
C TYR A 82 6.24 -11.67 8.49
N VAL A 83 5.13 -11.17 7.94
CA VAL A 83 3.81 -11.76 8.16
C VAL A 83 3.73 -13.18 7.59
N SER A 84 4.23 -13.41 6.36
CA SER A 84 4.25 -14.73 5.72
C SER A 84 5.07 -15.75 6.52
N CYS A 85 6.27 -15.36 6.98
CA CYS A 85 7.13 -16.22 7.80
C CYS A 85 6.46 -16.61 9.13
N ALA A 86 5.74 -15.69 9.77
CA ALA A 86 5.09 -15.92 11.04
C ALA A 86 3.79 -16.73 10.94
N THR A 87 3.06 -16.60 9.85
CA THR A 87 1.72 -17.20 9.66
C THR A 87 1.72 -18.45 8.76
N GLY A 88 2.76 -18.63 7.94
CA GLY A 88 2.77 -19.64 6.87
C GLY A 88 1.85 -19.33 5.69
N LEU A 89 1.23 -18.14 5.63
CA LEU A 89 0.38 -17.76 4.52
C LEU A 89 1.18 -17.69 3.21
N PRO A 90 0.63 -18.25 2.11
CA PRO A 90 1.25 -18.09 0.80
C PRO A 90 1.27 -16.62 0.40
N LEU A 91 2.42 -16.15 -0.11
CA LEU A 91 2.67 -14.77 -0.50
C LEU A 91 2.62 -14.61 -2.02
N ARG A 92 1.94 -13.56 -2.49
CA ARG A 92 1.94 -13.11 -3.89
C ARG A 92 2.35 -11.65 -3.97
N VAL A 93 3.18 -11.30 -4.93
CA VAL A 93 3.63 -9.93 -5.18
C VAL A 93 2.88 -9.36 -6.39
N GLU A 94 2.26 -8.20 -6.22
CA GLU A 94 1.43 -7.55 -7.21
C GLU A 94 1.87 -6.11 -7.48
N PRO A 95 2.38 -5.80 -8.67
CA PRO A 95 2.78 -4.43 -9.03
C PRO A 95 1.63 -3.43 -8.93
N LEU A 96 0.40 -3.82 -9.24
CA LEU A 96 -0.79 -2.97 -9.19
C LEU A 96 -1.16 -2.48 -7.77
N LEU A 97 -0.50 -2.98 -6.74
CA LEU A 97 -0.67 -2.53 -5.35
C LEU A 97 0.34 -1.45 -4.91
N HIS A 98 1.08 -0.85 -5.86
CA HIS A 98 2.04 0.24 -5.56
C HIS A 98 1.35 1.44 -4.90
N GLU A 99 2.16 2.33 -4.30
CA GLU A 99 1.66 3.58 -3.73
C GLU A 99 1.14 4.50 -4.84
N TRP A 100 0.37 5.50 -4.47
CA TRP A 100 -0.07 6.59 -5.33
C TRP A 100 1.08 7.18 -6.14
N GLN A 101 0.87 7.38 -7.44
CA GLN A 101 1.89 7.87 -8.34
C GLN A 101 1.75 9.37 -8.59
N VAL A 102 2.87 10.08 -8.45
CA VAL A 102 3.07 11.43 -8.97
C VAL A 102 4.04 11.30 -10.14
N TYR A 103 3.62 11.75 -11.32
CA TYR A 103 4.35 11.52 -12.56
C TYR A 103 5.53 12.49 -12.78
N GLU A 104 5.73 13.41 -11.84
CA GLU A 104 6.84 14.34 -11.83
C GLU A 104 7.83 14.01 -10.71
N SER A 105 9.13 14.20 -10.98
CA SER A 105 10.21 13.92 -10.03
C SER A 105 10.38 15.03 -9.00
N GLY A 106 10.74 14.64 -7.77
CA GLY A 106 11.12 15.51 -6.67
C GLY A 106 10.20 15.38 -5.45
N ILE A 107 10.81 15.37 -4.24
CA ILE A 107 10.07 15.25 -2.97
C ILE A 107 9.12 16.45 -2.77
N ASP A 108 9.58 17.64 -3.14
CA ASP A 108 8.78 18.88 -2.99
C ASP A 108 7.48 18.82 -3.81
N ARG A 109 7.52 18.19 -4.99
CA ARG A 109 6.36 18.03 -5.85
C ARG A 109 5.36 17.01 -5.32
N PHE A 110 5.82 16.01 -4.56
CA PHE A 110 4.92 15.01 -3.96
C PHE A 110 3.94 15.64 -2.95
N GLU A 111 4.41 16.49 -2.04
CA GLU A 111 3.53 17.15 -1.05
C GLU A 111 2.58 18.16 -1.70
N GLU A 112 3.05 18.90 -2.71
CA GLU A 112 2.20 19.78 -3.51
C GLU A 112 1.11 18.99 -4.26
N ALA A 113 1.50 17.91 -4.94
CA ALA A 113 0.57 17.01 -5.62
C ALA A 113 -0.46 16.41 -4.66
N ARG A 114 -0.03 16.02 -3.46
CA ARG A 114 -0.91 15.48 -2.42
C ARG A 114 -1.94 16.52 -1.95
N THR A 115 -1.54 17.77 -1.82
CA THR A 115 -2.44 18.87 -1.47
C THR A 115 -3.50 19.06 -2.57
N LEU A 116 -3.06 19.14 -3.82
CA LEU A 116 -3.97 19.24 -4.97
C LEU A 116 -4.94 18.06 -5.08
N PHE A 117 -4.43 16.84 -4.88
CA PHE A 117 -5.25 15.63 -4.87
C PHE A 117 -6.36 15.69 -3.81
N LEU A 118 -6.04 16.15 -2.60
CA LEU A 118 -7.01 16.25 -1.51
C LEU A 118 -8.04 17.37 -1.76
N GLU A 119 -7.59 18.53 -2.20
CA GLU A 119 -8.44 19.66 -2.53
C GLU A 119 -9.42 19.33 -3.67
N ASN A 120 -8.95 18.60 -4.67
CA ASN A 120 -9.75 18.18 -5.83
C ASN A 120 -10.45 16.83 -5.63
N LYS A 121 -10.51 16.30 -4.39
CA LYS A 121 -11.19 15.05 -4.03
C LYS A 121 -10.74 13.84 -4.87
N GLY A 122 -9.47 13.82 -5.22
CA GLY A 122 -8.87 12.74 -5.98
C GLY A 122 -8.97 12.87 -7.51
N GLU A 123 -9.56 13.96 -8.01
CA GLU A 123 -9.63 14.22 -9.44
C GLU A 123 -8.41 15.01 -9.93
N LEU A 124 -8.03 14.81 -11.19
CA LEU A 124 -6.98 15.58 -11.87
C LEU A 124 -7.61 16.62 -12.78
N LEU A 125 -7.43 17.90 -12.45
CA LEU A 125 -7.94 19.00 -13.27
C LEU A 125 -7.06 19.15 -14.53
N SER A 126 -7.69 19.55 -15.65
CA SER A 126 -7.01 19.73 -16.94
C SER A 126 -5.91 20.79 -16.92
N ASN A 127 -5.97 21.74 -16.00
CA ASN A 127 -4.98 22.79 -15.78
C ASN A 127 -4.08 22.53 -14.56
N SER A 128 -4.06 21.30 -14.03
CA SER A 128 -3.23 20.98 -12.87
C SER A 128 -1.74 21.21 -13.20
N PRO A 129 -0.99 21.89 -12.33
CA PRO A 129 0.44 22.12 -12.53
C PRO A 129 1.28 20.85 -12.32
N ILE A 130 0.68 19.78 -11.75
CA ILE A 130 1.33 18.49 -11.48
C ILE A 130 0.41 17.39 -11.95
N GLN A 131 0.99 16.40 -12.64
CA GLN A 131 0.28 15.20 -13.07
C GLN A 131 0.42 14.10 -12.00
N TYR A 132 -0.70 13.51 -11.63
CA TYR A 132 -0.76 12.44 -10.64
C TYR A 132 -1.88 11.45 -10.96
N GLU A 133 -1.77 10.26 -10.38
CA GLU A 133 -2.79 9.22 -10.45
C GLU A 133 -4.07 9.65 -9.72
N THR A 134 -5.20 9.55 -10.39
CA THR A 134 -6.50 9.90 -9.80
C THR A 134 -7.02 8.84 -8.82
N ALA A 135 -7.99 9.20 -7.99
CA ALA A 135 -8.68 8.25 -7.12
C ALA A 135 -9.35 7.11 -7.91
N THR A 136 -9.91 7.43 -9.07
CA THR A 136 -10.56 6.46 -9.98
C THR A 136 -9.55 5.46 -10.55
N GLU A 137 -8.37 5.92 -10.98
CA GLU A 137 -7.30 5.05 -11.47
C GLU A 137 -6.78 4.12 -10.38
N MET A 138 -6.53 4.64 -9.16
CA MET A 138 -6.14 3.80 -8.01
C MET A 138 -7.16 2.72 -7.70
N LYS A 139 -8.46 3.06 -7.69
CA LYS A 139 -9.54 2.09 -7.47
C LYS A 139 -9.57 1.04 -8.57
N SER A 140 -9.45 1.46 -9.83
CA SER A 140 -9.51 0.57 -10.99
C SER A 140 -8.40 -0.49 -10.96
N ARG A 141 -7.13 -0.07 -10.76
CA ARG A 141 -6.01 -1.03 -10.71
C ARG A 141 -6.08 -1.97 -9.49
N PHE A 142 -6.60 -1.48 -8.36
CA PHE A 142 -6.81 -2.33 -7.20
C PHE A 142 -7.86 -3.40 -7.47
N LEU A 143 -9.00 -3.03 -8.07
CA LEU A 143 -10.06 -3.97 -8.42
C LEU A 143 -9.60 -4.99 -9.47
N GLU A 144 -8.83 -4.55 -10.46
CA GLU A 144 -8.18 -5.44 -11.44
C GLU A 144 -7.27 -6.46 -10.76
N CYS A 145 -6.44 -6.00 -9.81
CA CYS A 145 -5.58 -6.88 -9.03
C CYS A 145 -6.40 -7.90 -8.23
N MET A 146 -7.41 -7.46 -7.49
CA MET A 146 -8.22 -8.34 -6.64
C MET A 146 -9.07 -9.34 -7.42
N ALA A 147 -9.45 -9.04 -8.65
CA ALA A 147 -10.17 -9.96 -9.53
C ALA A 147 -9.43 -11.29 -9.77
N LYS A 148 -8.09 -11.27 -9.71
CA LYS A 148 -7.24 -12.48 -9.83
C LYS A 148 -7.42 -13.45 -8.65
N TYR A 149 -7.89 -12.95 -7.51
CA TYR A 149 -7.97 -13.66 -6.23
C TYR A 149 -9.39 -13.91 -5.74
N ARG A 150 -10.41 -13.73 -6.60
CA ARG A 150 -11.83 -13.82 -6.26
C ARG A 150 -12.27 -15.17 -5.66
N ASP A 151 -11.48 -16.23 -5.87
CA ASP A 151 -11.77 -17.57 -5.36
C ASP A 151 -11.31 -17.76 -3.90
N TYR A 152 -10.58 -16.80 -3.33
CA TYR A 152 -10.17 -16.81 -1.93
C TYR A 152 -11.23 -16.16 -1.04
N GLN A 153 -11.44 -16.72 0.15
CA GLN A 153 -12.44 -16.20 1.11
C GLN A 153 -11.93 -14.96 1.85
N THR A 154 -10.66 -14.98 2.25
CA THR A 154 -10.04 -13.87 3.00
C THR A 154 -8.62 -13.62 2.49
N VAL A 155 -8.39 -12.43 1.99
CA VAL A 155 -7.11 -11.97 1.44
C VAL A 155 -6.56 -10.84 2.31
N VAL A 156 -5.34 -10.97 2.79
CA VAL A 156 -4.58 -9.87 3.40
C VAL A 156 -3.84 -9.13 2.29
N VAL A 157 -4.01 -7.81 2.24
CA VAL A 157 -3.36 -6.95 1.24
C VAL A 157 -2.42 -5.98 1.94
N VAL A 158 -1.11 -6.17 1.78
CA VAL A 158 -0.10 -5.25 2.28
C VAL A 158 0.19 -4.19 1.22
N THR A 159 -0.13 -2.95 1.54
CA THR A 159 -0.05 -1.84 0.59
C THR A 159 0.23 -0.50 1.30
N HIS A 160 -0.20 0.60 0.74
CA HIS A 160 0.19 1.96 1.07
C HIS A 160 -1.00 2.83 1.46
N ARG A 161 -0.71 3.95 2.12
CA ARG A 161 -1.73 4.82 2.72
C ARG A 161 -2.69 5.41 1.68
N MET A 162 -2.17 5.97 0.58
CA MET A 162 -3.03 6.67 -0.38
C MET A 162 -3.96 5.71 -1.11
N LEU A 163 -3.48 4.50 -1.45
CA LEU A 163 -4.33 3.47 -2.03
C LEU A 163 -5.40 3.01 -1.02
N MET A 164 -5.03 2.74 0.23
CA MET A 164 -5.99 2.31 1.26
C MET A 164 -7.10 3.32 1.48
N ARG A 165 -6.78 4.62 1.50
CA ARG A 165 -7.75 5.72 1.69
C ARG A 165 -8.86 5.76 0.63
N GLN A 166 -8.66 5.12 -0.52
CA GLN A 166 -9.68 5.04 -1.56
C GLN A 166 -10.83 4.10 -1.17
N PHE A 167 -10.63 3.24 -0.18
CA PHE A 167 -11.57 2.18 0.23
C PHE A 167 -11.98 2.30 1.69
N VAL A 168 -11.16 2.95 2.51
CA VAL A 168 -11.33 3.05 3.96
C VAL A 168 -11.26 4.52 4.33
N PRO A 169 -12.31 5.10 4.93
CA PRO A 169 -12.23 6.45 5.48
C PRO A 169 -11.18 6.52 6.60
N ASP A 170 -10.56 7.70 6.76
CA ASP A 170 -9.62 7.98 7.85
C ASP A 170 -10.27 7.87 9.22
#